data_d9b6299012efe1fb47d0a5aaa42d574f
#
_entry.id   d9b6299012efe1fb47d0a5aaa42d574f
#
_cell.length_a   1.000
_cell.length_b   1.000
_cell.length_c   1.000
_cell.angle_alpha   90.00
_cell.angle_beta   90.00
_cell.angle_gamma   90.00
#
_symmetry.space_group_name_H-M   'P 1'
#
loop_
_entity.id
_entity.type
_entity.pdbx_description
1 polymer ?
#
loop_
_entity_poly.entity_id
_entity_poly.type
_entity_poly.pdbx_seq_one_letter_code
_entity_poly.pdbx_strand_id
1 'polypeptide(L)'
;MVALELWLRLASLLSLLGALLGAYGLIAPRGIAQFFGLSLGPDAAPFTAVRAVFGGVLLMHAASFTALAQAPRIGSCIAAAAGAAWLGQSAGRAVAVLLVKGQSRHQISLLLVEGLVGMALWAPLWTYLKLIREGLGT
;
A
#
# COMPACT_ATOMS: atom_id res chain seq x y z
N MET A 1 -20.41 -14.43 1.90
CA MET A 1 -20.00 -14.22 0.48
C MET A 1 -19.97 -12.73 0.08
N VAL A 2 -21.03 -11.94 0.34
CA VAL A 2 -21.07 -10.48 0.00
C VAL A 2 -19.88 -9.68 0.56
N ALA A 3 -19.50 -9.93 1.83
CA ALA A 3 -18.38 -9.23 2.45
C ALA A 3 -17.02 -9.51 1.75
N LEU A 4 -16.78 -10.76 1.33
CA LEU A 4 -15.56 -11.11 0.60
C LEU A 4 -15.49 -10.41 -0.76
N GLU A 5 -16.60 -10.38 -1.50
CA GLU A 5 -16.66 -9.70 -2.79
C GLU A 5 -16.37 -8.21 -2.66
N LEU A 6 -16.94 -7.56 -1.65
CA LEU A 6 -16.68 -6.16 -1.35
C LEU A 6 -15.18 -5.91 -1.07
N TRP A 7 -14.56 -6.75 -0.23
CA TRP A 7 -13.14 -6.62 0.08
C TRP A 7 -12.24 -6.88 -1.13
N LEU A 8 -12.59 -7.85 -1.99
CA LEU A 8 -11.84 -8.09 -3.23
C LEU A 8 -11.91 -6.90 -4.18
N ARG A 9 -13.07 -6.30 -4.36
CA ARG A 9 -13.25 -5.09 -5.19
C ARG A 9 -12.46 -3.90 -4.62
N LEU A 10 -12.52 -3.69 -3.31
CA LEU A 10 -11.78 -2.60 -2.67
C LEU A 10 -10.27 -2.82 -2.78
N ALA A 11 -9.77 -4.03 -2.53
CA ALA A 11 -8.35 -4.35 -2.68
C ALA A 11 -7.88 -4.21 -4.14
N SER A 12 -8.73 -4.58 -5.13
CA SER A 12 -8.41 -4.37 -6.55
C SER A 12 -8.30 -2.89 -6.89
N LEU A 13 -9.23 -2.07 -6.42
CA LEU A 13 -9.16 -0.62 -6.60
C LEU A 13 -7.91 -0.01 -5.95
N LEU A 14 -7.61 -0.38 -4.71
CA LEU A 14 -6.42 0.11 -4.01
C LEU A 14 -5.12 -0.37 -4.67
N SER A 15 -5.11 -1.60 -5.20
CA SER A 15 -3.97 -2.11 -5.97
C SER A 15 -3.78 -1.32 -7.27
N LEU A 16 -4.84 -1.00 -7.99
CA LEU A 16 -4.76 -0.14 -9.17
C LEU A 16 -4.23 1.25 -8.82
N LEU A 17 -4.76 1.88 -7.79
CA LEU A 17 -4.30 3.20 -7.33
C LEU A 17 -2.84 3.17 -6.87
N GLY A 18 -2.42 2.11 -6.17
CA GLY A 18 -1.04 1.91 -5.78
C GLY A 18 -0.09 1.72 -6.97
N ALA A 19 -0.52 1.00 -8.01
CA ALA A 19 0.24 0.88 -9.25
C ALA A 19 0.39 2.24 -9.95
N LEU A 20 -0.68 3.04 -10.04
CA LEU A 20 -0.63 4.40 -10.60
C LEU A 20 0.29 5.32 -9.79
N LEU A 21 0.24 5.23 -8.45
CA LEU A 21 1.14 5.96 -7.56
C LEU A 21 2.60 5.56 -7.80
N GLY A 22 2.87 4.27 -7.96
CA GLY A 22 4.20 3.75 -8.28
C GLY A 22 4.70 4.26 -9.63
N ALA A 23 3.85 4.25 -10.66
CA ALA A 23 4.17 4.79 -11.98
C ALA A 23 4.45 6.31 -11.91
N TYR A 24 3.64 7.05 -11.16
CA TYR A 24 3.88 8.48 -10.94
C TYR A 24 5.23 8.74 -10.26
N GLY A 25 5.61 7.94 -9.25
CA GLY A 25 6.89 8.07 -8.57
C GLY A 25 8.10 7.78 -9.46
N LEU A 26 7.96 6.92 -10.49
CA LEU A 26 9.00 6.72 -11.51
C LEU A 26 9.17 7.92 -12.43
N ILE A 27 8.07 8.54 -12.83
CA ILE A 27 8.06 9.65 -13.80
C ILE A 27 8.41 10.96 -13.11
N ALA A 28 7.79 11.24 -11.95
CA ALA A 28 7.89 12.50 -11.23
C ALA A 28 8.40 12.31 -9.78
N PRO A 29 9.65 11.86 -9.56
CA PRO A 29 10.18 11.54 -8.24
C PRO A 29 10.21 12.73 -7.28
N ARG A 30 10.34 13.96 -7.78
CA ARG A 30 10.24 15.18 -6.94
C ARG A 30 8.81 15.38 -6.42
N GLY A 31 7.82 15.25 -7.28
CA GLY A 31 6.42 15.44 -6.91
C GLY A 31 5.97 14.42 -5.86
N ILE A 32 6.31 13.15 -6.06
CA ILE A 32 5.95 12.11 -5.10
C ILE A 32 6.69 12.27 -3.76
N ALA A 33 7.96 12.66 -3.78
CA ALA A 33 8.72 12.92 -2.55
C ALA A 33 8.09 14.08 -1.75
N GLN A 34 7.72 15.18 -2.41
CA GLN A 34 7.03 16.30 -1.79
C GLN A 34 5.67 15.89 -1.21
N PHE A 35 4.91 15.06 -1.94
CA PHE A 35 3.65 14.53 -1.45
C PHE A 35 3.81 13.76 -0.12
N PHE A 36 4.90 12.99 0.02
CA PHE A 36 5.24 12.30 1.28
C PHE A 36 6.00 13.19 2.30
N GLY A 37 6.14 14.49 2.03
CA GLY A 37 6.77 15.43 2.93
C GLY A 37 8.31 15.35 2.96
N LEU A 38 8.91 14.80 1.89
CA LEU A 38 10.36 14.71 1.73
C LEU A 38 10.86 15.87 0.87
N SER A 39 11.88 16.60 1.33
CA SER A 39 12.61 17.57 0.53
C SER A 39 13.86 16.90 -0.06
N LEU A 40 13.92 16.78 -1.38
CA LEU A 40 15.09 16.26 -2.09
C LEU A 40 15.99 17.42 -2.49
N GLY A 41 17.28 17.30 -2.14
CA GLY A 41 18.31 18.22 -2.61
C GLY A 41 18.53 18.14 -4.14
N PRO A 42 19.50 18.92 -4.68
CA PRO A 42 19.80 18.94 -6.11
C PRO A 42 20.47 17.64 -6.61
N ASP A 43 21.01 16.82 -5.73
CA ASP A 43 21.77 15.62 -6.08
C ASP A 43 20.90 14.55 -6.75
N ALA A 44 21.49 13.76 -7.65
CA ALA A 44 20.80 12.71 -8.39
C ALA A 44 20.50 11.45 -7.56
N ALA A 45 21.32 11.13 -6.56
CA ALA A 45 21.19 9.90 -5.77
C ALA A 45 19.85 9.75 -5.06
N PRO A 46 19.25 10.78 -4.40
CA PRO A 46 17.93 10.68 -3.78
C PRO A 46 16.82 10.36 -4.79
N PHE A 47 16.89 10.88 -6.02
CA PHE A 47 15.92 10.59 -7.07
C PHE A 47 16.00 9.14 -7.54
N THR A 48 17.18 8.56 -7.61
CA THR A 48 17.38 7.15 -7.95
C THR A 48 16.75 6.26 -6.88
N ALA A 49 16.96 6.58 -5.61
CA ALA A 49 16.34 5.84 -4.49
C ALA A 49 14.81 5.92 -4.52
N VAL A 50 14.23 7.10 -4.76
CA VAL A 50 12.78 7.28 -4.89
C VAL A 50 12.25 6.44 -6.05
N ARG A 51 12.87 6.47 -7.22
CA ARG A 51 12.47 5.64 -8.37
C ARG A 51 12.55 4.15 -8.07
N ALA A 52 13.59 3.69 -7.39
CA ALA A 52 13.73 2.28 -7.01
C ALA A 52 12.58 1.82 -6.11
N VAL A 53 12.26 2.60 -5.07
CA VAL A 53 11.14 2.30 -4.15
C VAL A 53 9.82 2.28 -4.91
N PHE A 54 9.51 3.32 -5.68
CA PHE A 54 8.23 3.42 -6.40
C PHE A 54 8.12 2.46 -7.58
N GLY A 55 9.24 2.04 -8.19
CA GLY A 55 9.27 0.92 -9.12
C GLY A 55 8.83 -0.39 -8.46
N GLY A 56 9.30 -0.66 -7.24
CA GLY A 56 8.83 -1.79 -6.43
C GLY A 56 7.34 -1.69 -6.09
N VAL A 57 6.87 -0.50 -5.70
CA VAL A 57 5.46 -0.25 -5.44
C VAL A 57 4.61 -0.53 -6.68
N LEU A 58 5.02 -0.03 -7.85
CA LEU A 58 4.32 -0.29 -9.12
C LEU A 58 4.20 -1.79 -9.38
N LEU A 59 5.30 -2.53 -9.33
CA LEU A 59 5.31 -3.96 -9.65
C LEU A 59 4.47 -4.77 -8.67
N MET A 60 4.58 -4.50 -7.38
CA MET A 60 3.81 -5.20 -6.35
C MET A 60 2.31 -4.97 -6.49
N HIS A 61 1.90 -3.73 -6.72
CA HIS A 61 0.49 -3.39 -6.86
C HIS A 61 -0.09 -3.83 -8.21
N ALA A 62 0.67 -3.77 -9.31
CA ALA A 62 0.26 -4.32 -10.60
C ALA A 62 0.08 -5.84 -10.54
N ALA A 63 1.00 -6.55 -9.89
CA ALA A 63 0.89 -7.99 -9.65
C ALA A 63 -0.35 -8.33 -8.79
N SER A 64 -0.58 -7.55 -7.71
CA SER A 64 -1.75 -7.70 -6.85
C SER A 64 -3.04 -7.51 -7.64
N PHE A 65 -3.17 -6.43 -8.39
CA PHE A 65 -4.35 -6.12 -9.22
C PHE A 65 -4.64 -7.23 -10.22
N THR A 66 -3.62 -7.67 -10.97
CA THR A 66 -3.75 -8.72 -11.98
C THR A 66 -4.13 -10.06 -11.35
N ALA A 67 -3.48 -10.42 -10.24
CA ALA A 67 -3.77 -11.67 -9.56
C ALA A 67 -5.15 -11.69 -8.90
N LEU A 68 -5.62 -10.58 -8.33
CA LEU A 68 -6.97 -10.47 -7.78
C LEU A 68 -8.04 -10.71 -8.85
N ALA A 69 -7.80 -10.26 -10.10
CA ALA A 69 -8.72 -10.47 -11.22
C ALA A 69 -8.73 -11.92 -11.74
N GLN A 70 -7.58 -12.60 -11.75
CA GLN A 70 -7.42 -13.92 -12.37
C GLN A 70 -7.49 -15.07 -11.36
N ALA A 71 -6.94 -14.90 -10.18
CA ALA A 71 -6.84 -15.91 -9.13
C ALA A 71 -7.02 -15.24 -7.74
N PRO A 72 -8.26 -14.93 -7.32
CA PRO A 72 -8.53 -14.10 -6.13
C PRO A 72 -7.86 -14.58 -4.84
N ARG A 73 -7.67 -15.89 -4.64
CA ARG A 73 -6.96 -16.44 -3.47
C ARG A 73 -5.48 -16.00 -3.47
N ILE A 74 -4.79 -16.21 -4.60
CA ILE A 74 -3.38 -15.81 -4.75
C ILE A 74 -3.26 -14.29 -4.70
N GLY A 75 -4.16 -13.59 -5.40
CA GLY A 75 -4.22 -12.14 -5.40
C GLY A 75 -4.40 -11.56 -4.00
N SER A 76 -5.19 -12.20 -3.13
CA SER A 76 -5.35 -11.79 -1.73
C SER A 76 -4.06 -11.92 -0.91
N CYS A 77 -3.23 -12.93 -1.18
CA CYS A 77 -1.93 -13.06 -0.54
C CYS A 77 -0.97 -11.94 -1.00
N ILE A 78 -0.95 -11.62 -2.29
CA ILE A 78 -0.11 -10.55 -2.85
C ILE A 78 -0.59 -9.18 -2.34
N ALA A 79 -1.91 -8.96 -2.30
CA ALA A 79 -2.50 -7.75 -1.73
C ALA A 79 -2.14 -7.58 -0.25
N ALA A 80 -2.19 -8.66 0.52
CA ALA A 80 -1.79 -8.64 1.93
C ALA A 80 -0.30 -8.31 2.11
N ALA A 81 0.58 -8.80 1.25
CA ALA A 81 2.00 -8.43 1.27
C ALA A 81 2.20 -6.93 0.98
N ALA A 82 1.48 -6.39 -0.02
CA ALA A 82 1.46 -4.94 -0.28
C ALA A 82 0.90 -4.18 0.93
N GLY A 83 -0.18 -4.68 1.53
CA GLY A 83 -0.78 -4.11 2.75
C GLY A 83 0.17 -4.08 3.94
N ALA A 84 0.99 -5.13 4.11
CA ALA A 84 2.02 -5.16 5.16
C ALA A 84 3.07 -4.06 4.96
N ALA A 85 3.46 -3.75 3.72
CA ALA A 85 4.36 -2.63 3.45
C ALA A 85 3.73 -1.29 3.84
N TRP A 86 2.46 -1.05 3.52
CA TRP A 86 1.74 0.16 3.94
C TRP A 86 1.61 0.26 5.46
N LEU A 87 1.29 -0.85 6.15
CA LEU A 87 1.24 -0.88 7.62
C LEU A 87 2.60 -0.61 8.25
N GLY A 88 3.68 -1.12 7.65
CA GLY A 88 5.04 -0.84 8.08
C GLY A 88 5.38 0.65 7.96
N GLN A 89 4.99 1.31 6.86
CA GLN A 89 5.15 2.75 6.68
C GLN A 89 4.36 3.54 7.72
N SER A 90 3.09 3.20 7.94
CA SER A 90 2.25 3.80 8.97
C SER A 90 2.88 3.65 10.37
N ALA A 91 3.37 2.45 10.72
CA ALA A 91 4.04 2.20 11.99
C ALA A 91 5.32 3.05 12.15
N GLY A 92 6.14 3.13 11.09
CA GLY A 92 7.32 4.00 11.09
C GLY A 92 7.00 5.47 11.30
N ARG A 93 5.92 5.97 10.68
CA ARG A 93 5.43 7.35 10.93
C ARG A 93 4.90 7.51 12.35
N ALA A 94 4.19 6.53 12.89
CA ALA A 94 3.71 6.57 14.27
C ALA A 94 4.88 6.74 15.26
N VAL A 95 5.94 5.95 15.08
CA VAL A 95 7.16 6.09 15.88
C VAL A 95 7.77 7.50 15.72
N ALA A 96 7.87 8.01 14.49
CA ALA A 96 8.40 9.36 14.26
C ALA A 96 7.54 10.44 14.92
N VAL A 97 6.21 10.33 14.86
CA VAL A 97 5.28 11.26 15.52
C VAL A 97 5.46 11.27 17.04
N LEU A 98 5.72 10.10 17.64
CA LEU A 98 5.95 9.97 19.08
C LEU A 98 7.31 10.53 19.53
N LEU A 99 8.35 10.37 18.70
CA LEU A 99 9.72 10.75 19.07
C LEU A 99 10.09 12.19 18.68
N VAL A 100 9.48 12.75 17.64
CA VAL A 100 9.83 14.08 17.11
C VAL A 100 8.70 15.08 17.41
N LYS A 101 9.01 16.09 18.21
CA LYS A 101 8.06 17.18 18.51
C LYS A 101 7.81 18.04 17.26
N GLY A 102 6.56 18.49 17.09
CA GLY A 102 6.21 19.45 16.02
C GLY A 102 5.89 18.83 14.67
N GLN A 103 5.48 17.57 14.64
CA GLN A 103 5.00 16.91 13.41
C GLN A 103 3.81 17.65 12.78
N SER A 104 3.85 17.83 11.47
CA SER A 104 2.78 18.49 10.73
C SER A 104 1.50 17.65 10.69
N ARG A 105 0.34 18.31 10.60
CA ARG A 105 -0.96 17.63 10.39
C ARG A 105 -0.93 16.72 9.16
N HIS A 106 -0.16 17.07 8.14
CA HIS A 106 0.03 16.29 6.93
C HIS A 106 0.63 14.91 7.23
N GLN A 107 1.65 14.83 8.09
CA GLN A 107 2.27 13.54 8.47
C GLN A 107 1.30 12.63 9.24
N ILE A 108 0.46 13.21 10.09
CA ILE A 108 -0.59 12.46 10.80
C ILE A 108 -1.65 11.94 9.82
N SER A 109 -2.05 12.76 8.84
CA SER A 109 -2.99 12.32 7.80
C SER A 109 -2.42 11.18 6.96
N LEU A 110 -1.16 11.25 6.55
CA LEU A 110 -0.49 10.17 5.82
C LEU A 110 -0.43 8.88 6.63
N LEU A 111 -0.11 8.95 7.93
CA LEU A 111 -0.12 7.80 8.83
C LEU A 111 -1.48 7.08 8.83
N LEU A 112 -2.56 7.84 8.95
CA LEU A 112 -3.92 7.29 8.96
C LEU A 112 -4.28 6.66 7.61
N VAL A 113 -3.99 7.34 6.51
CA VAL A 113 -4.25 6.83 5.15
C VAL A 113 -3.47 5.55 4.89
N GLU A 114 -2.17 5.52 5.19
CA GLU A 114 -1.32 4.35 5.04
C GLU A 114 -1.83 3.15 5.86
N GLY A 115 -2.25 3.40 7.11
CA GLY A 115 -2.83 2.39 7.98
C GLY A 115 -4.14 1.82 7.42
N LEU A 116 -5.04 2.69 6.97
CA LEU A 116 -6.33 2.27 6.38
C LEU A 116 -6.14 1.48 5.07
N VAL A 117 -5.26 1.96 4.18
CA VAL A 117 -4.93 1.25 2.94
C VAL A 117 -4.34 -0.12 3.23
N GLY A 118 -3.40 -0.19 4.17
CA GLY A 118 -2.79 -1.45 4.57
C GLY A 118 -3.80 -2.45 5.12
N MET A 119 -4.70 -2.03 6.02
CA MET A 119 -5.76 -2.90 6.56
C MET A 119 -6.74 -3.36 5.46
N ALA A 120 -7.14 -2.47 4.56
CA ALA A 120 -8.05 -2.81 3.48
C ALA A 120 -7.45 -3.81 2.49
N LEU A 121 -6.15 -3.74 2.20
CA LEU A 121 -5.44 -4.72 1.38
C LEU A 121 -5.29 -6.09 2.07
N TRP A 122 -5.29 -6.13 3.41
CA TRP A 122 -5.26 -7.36 4.20
C TRP A 122 -6.63 -8.04 4.34
N ALA A 123 -7.72 -7.29 4.26
CA ALA A 123 -9.06 -7.76 4.54
C ALA A 123 -9.52 -8.97 3.68
N PRO A 124 -9.21 -9.08 2.36
CA PRO A 124 -9.58 -10.25 1.58
C PRO A 124 -8.93 -11.52 2.11
N LEU A 125 -7.62 -11.50 2.40
CA LEU A 125 -6.91 -12.67 2.95
C LEU A 125 -7.50 -13.10 4.28
N TRP A 126 -7.74 -12.16 5.21
CA TRP A 126 -8.35 -12.45 6.49
C TRP A 126 -9.73 -13.10 6.33
N THR A 127 -10.53 -12.60 5.40
CA THR A 127 -11.86 -13.16 5.11
C THR A 127 -11.76 -14.57 4.56
N TYR A 128 -10.82 -14.86 3.65
CA TYR A 128 -10.58 -16.22 3.16
C TYR A 128 -10.16 -17.17 4.28
N LEU A 129 -9.22 -16.76 5.13
CA LEU A 129 -8.77 -17.60 6.26
C LEU A 129 -9.89 -17.91 7.23
N LYS A 130 -10.78 -16.94 7.47
CA LYS A 130 -11.97 -17.14 8.30
C LYS A 130 -12.93 -18.16 7.67
N LEU A 131 -13.23 -18.04 6.38
CA LEU A 131 -14.11 -18.98 5.65
C LEU A 131 -13.54 -20.40 5.63
N ILE A 132 -12.24 -20.58 5.43
CA ILE A 132 -11.57 -21.89 5.48
C ILE A 132 -11.74 -22.50 6.88
N ARG A 133 -11.52 -21.73 7.94
CA ARG A 133 -11.65 -22.21 9.33
C ARG A 133 -13.08 -22.62 9.66
N GLU A 134 -14.08 -21.97 9.08
CA GLU A 134 -15.50 -22.25 9.26
C GLU A 134 -16.02 -23.40 8.34
N GLY A 135 -15.13 -24.02 7.56
CA GLY A 135 -15.49 -25.10 6.62
C GLY A 135 -16.26 -24.64 5.37
N LEU A 136 -16.32 -23.34 5.12
CA LEU A 136 -17.05 -22.72 4.00
C LEU A 136 -16.14 -22.37 2.81
N GLY A 137 -14.87 -22.69 2.91
CA GLY A 137 -13.80 -22.23 1.99
C GLY A 137 -13.32 -23.31 0.99
N THR A 138 -14.22 -24.02 0.29
CA THR A 138 -13.86 -24.92 -0.82
C THR A 138 -13.76 -24.18 -2.14
#